data_4510c7fb2df0aa0b1c4565e2808780ba
#
_entry.id   4510c7fb2df0aa0b1c4565e2808780ba
#
_cell.length_a   1.000
_cell.length_b   1.000
_cell.length_c   1.000
_cell.angle_alpha   90.00
_cell.angle_beta   90.00
_cell.angle_gamma   90.00
#
_symmetry.space_group_name_H-M   'P 1'
#
loop_
_entity.id
_entity.type
_entity.pdbx_description
1 polymer ?
#
loop_
_entity_poly.entity_id
_entity_poly.type
_entity_poly.pdbx_seq_one_letter_code
_entity_poly.pdbx_strand_id
1 'polypeptide(L)'
;MKRRLCRLLVVAATLSVNAFVQAQTASPVSSGKFRLHKFEQPIGQESYTVTRDGDALVVQTDFEFTDRGSNVPLEATLRTADDYTPLHFMVKGKTSRLSEIDAEVRMEGSTAQIRMDNNFRERPVAGPFFTIAGYAPVAIQMAMMRYWREHSRPSPLPTLPSGTVRITDRGPETLQINGHDVALERYSVQGLIWGLETLWMDADNNLAALVSTDAEFDHFEAVREAYESGLASFVASAARDEMAALTEWSARFPGRRTGTLAFTGATVIDVTGKPPLRDTTIVTRDGKIVALGPARKVRVPSDATNVDVSGKYVIPGLWDMHAHYEQVEWGPIYLAAGITTARDVGNEFDFITAVRDAVNSGKALGPHMLLAGIVDGDGPYALGVARVNSAADAEKWVQRYHDAGFQQMKIYSSVTSDNLKAICADAHKVGMTVTGHVPGQMTAFQAVDDGMDQINHIQFIAALFRPKDFDPDKATRAERLNAMATVDMNSETVRHAVRFFKKHRTVIDPTMALMEQEFRPAGLPAAKIEPGISKVAPELQEQLTSGGMPADVAPLGQKIVNKYLEIIGALHKAGIP
;
A
#
# COMPACT_ATOMS: atom_id res chain seq x y z
N MET A 1 67.53 61.31 24.77
CA MET A 1 66.92 61.54 26.10
C MET A 1 65.43 61.22 26.01
N LYS A 2 64.99 59.98 26.30
CA LYS A 2 63.60 59.64 26.52
C LYS A 2 63.55 58.46 27.50
N ARG A 3 62.97 58.68 28.66
CA ARG A 3 62.79 57.71 29.74
C ARG A 3 61.60 56.80 29.40
N ARG A 4 61.78 55.48 29.48
CA ARG A 4 60.76 54.46 29.42
C ARG A 4 60.12 54.24 30.78
N LEU A 5 58.82 54.36 30.91
CA LEU A 5 58.04 53.97 32.07
C LEU A 5 57.46 52.55 31.78
N CYS A 6 57.91 51.57 32.58
CA CYS A 6 57.31 50.27 32.68
C CYS A 6 56.06 50.33 33.55
N ARG A 7 54.91 49.96 33.03
CA ARG A 7 53.71 49.64 33.83
C ARG A 7 53.58 48.12 33.91
N LEU A 8 53.66 47.58 35.09
CA LEU A 8 53.28 46.23 35.44
C LEU A 8 51.75 46.11 35.39
N LEU A 9 51.24 45.21 34.56
CA LEU A 9 49.86 44.74 34.61
C LEU A 9 49.85 43.44 35.41
N VAL A 10 49.17 43.42 36.54
CA VAL A 10 48.86 42.24 37.33
C VAL A 10 47.60 41.66 36.70
N VAL A 11 47.72 40.51 36.05
CA VAL A 11 46.57 39.70 35.53
C VAL A 11 46.15 38.75 36.65
N ALA A 12 45.01 39.04 37.27
CA ALA A 12 44.31 38.07 38.12
C ALA A 12 43.61 37.00 37.28
N ALA A 13 44.12 35.79 37.24
CA ALA A 13 43.51 34.65 36.64
C ALA A 13 42.41 34.12 37.58
N THR A 14 41.14 34.42 37.26
CA THR A 14 39.99 33.75 37.87
C THR A 14 39.82 32.39 37.17
N LEU A 15 40.15 31.32 37.85
CA LEU A 15 39.82 29.94 37.48
C LEU A 15 38.30 29.73 37.62
N SER A 16 37.57 29.85 36.54
CA SER A 16 36.19 29.39 36.46
C SER A 16 36.21 27.85 36.32
N VAL A 17 35.94 27.16 37.40
CA VAL A 17 35.66 25.71 37.37
C VAL A 17 34.30 25.51 36.69
N ASN A 18 34.30 25.26 35.39
CA ASN A 18 33.13 24.72 34.71
C ASN A 18 32.93 23.29 35.20
N ALA A 19 32.03 23.10 36.15
CA ALA A 19 31.50 21.80 36.47
C ALA A 19 30.68 21.34 35.25
N PHE A 20 31.28 20.53 34.38
CA PHE A 20 30.53 19.71 33.46
C PHE A 20 29.68 18.74 34.31
N VAL A 21 28.40 19.03 34.44
CA VAL A 21 27.44 18.06 34.89
C VAL A 21 27.38 17.04 33.74
N GLN A 22 28.14 15.95 33.86
CA GLN A 22 27.90 14.76 33.07
C GLN A 22 26.50 14.29 33.44
N ALA A 23 25.55 14.50 32.52
CA ALA A 23 24.30 13.79 32.59
C ALA A 23 24.66 12.29 32.62
N GLN A 24 24.43 11.66 33.76
CA GLN A 24 24.51 10.21 33.87
C GLN A 24 23.50 9.66 32.83
N THR A 25 24.01 9.17 31.73
CA THR A 25 23.20 8.40 30.80
C THR A 25 22.70 7.17 31.55
N ALA A 26 21.40 7.12 31.85
CA ALA A 26 20.80 5.99 32.51
C ALA A 26 21.11 4.73 31.65
N SER A 27 21.60 3.68 32.31
CA SER A 27 21.84 2.41 31.64
C SER A 27 20.53 1.91 31.04
N PRO A 28 20.49 1.46 29.78
CA PRO A 28 19.27 0.98 29.15
C PRO A 28 18.75 -0.25 29.91
N VAL A 29 17.45 -0.26 30.19
CA VAL A 29 16.73 -1.43 30.72
C VAL A 29 16.68 -2.53 29.67
N SER A 30 16.42 -2.14 28.43
CA SER A 30 16.49 -3.03 27.26
C SER A 30 16.76 -2.22 26.00
N SER A 31 17.25 -2.88 24.95
CA SER A 31 17.40 -2.32 23.61
C SER A 31 17.31 -3.42 22.58
N GLY A 32 17.09 -3.05 21.34
CA GLY A 32 17.04 -4.02 20.24
C GLY A 32 16.94 -3.36 18.88
N LYS A 33 16.90 -4.24 17.86
CA LYS A 33 16.75 -3.84 16.47
C LYS A 33 15.77 -4.73 15.75
N PHE A 34 15.00 -4.13 14.87
CA PHE A 34 14.20 -4.82 13.86
C PHE A 34 14.82 -4.55 12.48
N ARG A 35 14.90 -5.59 11.67
CA ARG A 35 15.07 -5.48 10.23
C ARG A 35 13.73 -5.21 9.60
N LEU A 36 13.68 -4.23 8.70
CA LEU A 36 12.47 -3.83 8.00
C LEU A 36 12.53 -4.34 6.58
N HIS A 37 11.42 -4.94 6.13
CA HIS A 37 11.31 -5.53 4.81
C HIS A 37 10.04 -5.02 4.11
N LYS A 38 10.04 -5.05 2.78
CA LYS A 38 8.86 -4.99 1.92
C LYS A 38 8.88 -6.18 0.99
N PHE A 39 7.78 -6.92 0.94
CA PHE A 39 7.70 -8.15 0.14
C PHE A 39 8.92 -9.06 0.38
N GLU A 40 9.24 -9.29 1.65
CA GLU A 40 10.38 -10.07 2.13
C GLU A 40 11.78 -9.55 1.73
N GLN A 41 11.91 -8.36 1.13
CA GLN A 41 13.19 -7.77 0.78
C GLN A 41 13.61 -6.69 1.80
N PRO A 42 14.86 -6.72 2.29
CA PRO A 42 15.31 -5.76 3.29
C PRO A 42 15.35 -4.33 2.73
N ILE A 43 14.74 -3.40 3.45
CA ILE A 43 14.64 -1.99 3.08
C ILE A 43 15.24 -1.04 4.13
N GLY A 44 15.41 -1.48 5.37
CA GLY A 44 15.90 -0.62 6.45
C GLY A 44 15.93 -1.30 7.80
N GLN A 45 15.87 -0.49 8.84
CA GLN A 45 15.89 -0.96 10.22
C GLN A 45 15.15 0.00 11.16
N GLU A 46 14.75 -0.54 12.31
CA GLU A 46 14.39 0.25 13.48
C GLU A 46 15.32 -0.13 14.62
N SER A 47 15.86 0.85 15.35
CA SER A 47 16.52 0.65 16.63
C SER A 47 15.68 1.27 17.76
N TYR A 48 15.67 0.61 18.91
CA TYR A 48 14.98 1.13 20.07
C TYR A 48 15.79 0.96 21.35
N THR A 49 15.56 1.86 22.30
CA THR A 49 16.07 1.77 23.68
C THR A 49 14.94 2.02 24.67
N VAL A 50 14.95 1.26 25.76
CA VAL A 50 14.08 1.49 26.91
C VAL A 50 14.99 1.87 28.08
N THR A 51 14.80 3.05 28.62
CA THR A 51 15.55 3.56 29.77
C THR A 51 14.60 3.84 30.93
N ARG A 52 15.14 3.91 32.14
CA ARG A 52 14.40 4.30 33.34
C ARG A 52 14.72 5.75 33.68
N ASP A 53 13.68 6.56 33.86
CA ASP A 53 13.76 7.94 34.29
C ASP A 53 12.84 8.15 35.52
N GLY A 54 13.42 8.05 36.72
CA GLY A 54 12.65 7.96 37.96
C GLY A 54 11.77 6.71 38.00
N ASP A 55 10.47 6.92 38.21
CA ASP A 55 9.46 5.87 38.25
C ASP A 55 8.83 5.61 36.83
N ALA A 56 9.43 6.17 35.80
CA ALA A 56 8.92 6.03 34.44
C ALA A 56 9.86 5.22 33.55
N LEU A 57 9.29 4.51 32.57
CA LEU A 57 10.00 3.94 31.43
C LEU A 57 9.91 4.91 30.24
N VAL A 58 11.02 5.04 29.53
CA VAL A 58 11.10 5.85 28.31
C VAL A 58 11.55 4.95 27.16
N VAL A 59 10.67 4.74 26.20
CA VAL A 59 10.95 4.05 24.94
C VAL A 59 11.30 5.10 23.91
N GLN A 60 12.49 5.00 23.32
CA GLN A 60 12.93 5.84 22.21
C GLN A 60 13.18 4.96 21.00
N THR A 61 12.73 5.41 19.84
CA THR A 61 12.84 4.67 18.58
C THR A 61 13.46 5.54 17.50
N ASP A 62 14.25 4.91 16.65
CA ASP A 62 14.80 5.46 15.43
C ASP A 62 14.50 4.45 14.32
N PHE A 63 13.50 4.79 13.49
CA PHE A 63 12.97 3.95 12.43
C PHE A 63 13.28 4.60 11.09
N GLU A 64 13.94 3.86 10.20
CA GLU A 64 14.33 4.38 8.90
C GLU A 64 14.37 3.28 7.86
N PHE A 65 13.76 3.55 6.71
CA PHE A 65 13.90 2.70 5.54
C PHE A 65 13.99 3.51 4.25
N THR A 66 14.45 2.86 3.19
CA THR A 66 14.47 3.44 1.84
C THR A 66 13.46 2.70 0.97
N ASP A 67 12.55 3.46 0.37
CA ASP A 67 11.56 2.92 -0.56
C ASP A 67 11.59 3.71 -1.86
N ARG A 68 11.85 3.01 -2.96
CA ARG A 68 11.86 3.59 -4.32
C ARG A 68 12.69 4.89 -4.41
N GLY A 69 13.86 4.89 -3.77
CA GLY A 69 14.80 6.03 -3.72
C GLY A 69 14.43 7.15 -2.74
N SER A 70 13.36 7.00 -1.99
CA SER A 70 12.95 7.96 -0.96
C SER A 70 13.33 7.47 0.42
N ASN A 71 13.96 8.32 1.23
CA ASN A 71 14.21 8.05 2.62
C ASN A 71 12.95 8.31 3.46
N VAL A 72 12.63 7.40 4.37
CA VAL A 72 11.44 7.42 5.25
C VAL A 72 11.90 7.32 6.70
N PRO A 73 12.36 8.44 7.29
CA PRO A 73 12.75 8.50 8.70
C PRO A 73 11.53 8.76 9.59
N LEU A 74 11.45 8.05 10.72
CA LEU A 74 10.41 8.24 11.74
C LEU A 74 10.99 8.04 13.13
N GLU A 75 10.78 9.00 14.01
CA GLU A 75 11.21 8.96 15.41
C GLU A 75 10.00 8.96 16.33
N ALA A 76 10.07 8.19 17.42
CA ALA A 76 9.08 8.30 18.48
C ALA A 76 9.73 8.22 19.86
N THR A 77 9.08 8.89 20.81
CA THR A 77 9.37 8.78 22.24
C THR A 77 8.08 8.51 22.98
N LEU A 78 8.06 7.42 23.76
CA LEU A 78 6.95 7.07 24.62
C LEU A 78 7.44 6.99 26.07
N ARG A 79 6.89 7.85 26.93
CA ARG A 79 7.07 7.80 28.38
C ARG A 79 5.87 7.13 29.02
N THR A 80 6.11 6.12 29.86
CA THR A 80 5.06 5.36 30.55
C THR A 80 5.36 5.19 32.03
N ALA A 81 4.35 4.82 32.81
CA ALA A 81 4.56 4.21 34.12
C ALA A 81 5.18 2.80 33.95
N ASP A 82 5.55 2.14 35.06
CA ASP A 82 6.17 0.80 35.05
C ASP A 82 5.27 -0.29 34.40
N ASP A 83 3.97 -0.11 34.47
CA ASP A 83 2.94 -0.98 33.86
C ASP A 83 2.62 -0.60 32.41
N TYR A 84 3.47 0.17 31.77
CA TYR A 84 3.30 0.71 30.41
C TYR A 84 2.11 1.67 30.22
N THR A 85 1.45 2.15 31.30
CA THR A 85 0.44 3.21 31.17
C THR A 85 1.04 4.47 30.57
N PRO A 86 0.54 4.98 29.43
CA PRO A 86 1.13 6.12 28.75
C PRO A 86 1.01 7.41 29.57
N LEU A 87 2.11 8.17 29.65
CA LEU A 87 2.20 9.49 30.27
C LEU A 87 2.45 10.58 29.23
N HIS A 88 3.34 10.30 28.27
CA HIS A 88 3.67 11.23 27.20
C HIS A 88 4.11 10.44 25.96
N PHE A 89 3.60 10.80 24.80
CA PHE A 89 3.96 10.21 23.52
C PHE A 89 4.23 11.31 22.49
N MET A 90 5.29 11.15 21.74
CA MET A 90 5.62 11.98 20.58
C MET A 90 6.03 11.07 19.44
N VAL A 91 5.57 11.40 18.23
CA VAL A 91 6.01 10.76 16.98
C VAL A 91 6.14 11.82 15.91
N LYS A 92 7.24 11.76 15.15
CA LYS A 92 7.50 12.73 14.09
C LYS A 92 8.31 12.12 12.96
N GLY A 93 7.92 12.41 11.73
CA GLY A 93 8.63 12.00 10.53
C GLY A 93 7.72 11.50 9.44
N LYS A 94 8.21 10.57 8.64
CA LYS A 94 7.49 9.96 7.54
C LYS A 94 7.00 8.57 7.91
N THR A 95 5.78 8.25 7.53
CA THR A 95 5.21 6.90 7.65
C THR A 95 5.25 6.13 6.33
N SER A 96 5.44 6.85 5.21
CA SER A 96 5.72 6.32 3.87
C SER A 96 6.39 7.40 3.02
N ARG A 97 6.64 7.11 1.73
CA ARG A 97 7.15 8.13 0.79
C ARG A 97 6.26 9.36 0.68
N LEU A 98 4.95 9.16 0.83
CA LEU A 98 3.91 10.15 0.55
C LEU A 98 3.16 10.63 1.81
N SER A 99 3.47 10.06 2.97
CA SER A 99 2.77 10.34 4.23
C SER A 99 3.73 10.80 5.31
N GLU A 100 3.33 11.82 6.07
CA GLU A 100 4.09 12.38 7.19
C GLU A 100 3.20 12.44 8.43
N ILE A 101 3.81 12.42 9.61
CA ILE A 101 3.12 12.57 10.89
C ILE A 101 3.92 13.49 11.82
N ASP A 102 3.22 14.33 12.58
CA ASP A 102 3.76 15.07 13.72
C ASP A 102 2.67 15.11 14.80
N ALA A 103 2.76 14.20 15.75
CA ALA A 103 1.76 14.02 16.79
C ALA A 103 2.37 14.00 18.19
N GLU A 104 1.65 14.58 19.15
CA GLU A 104 2.00 14.56 20.56
C GLU A 104 0.75 14.31 21.40
N VAL A 105 0.88 13.45 22.40
CA VAL A 105 -0.14 13.20 23.42
C VAL A 105 0.50 13.31 24.78
N ARG A 106 0.00 14.21 25.64
CA ARG A 106 0.43 14.37 27.03
C ARG A 106 -0.74 14.16 27.97
N MET A 107 -0.53 13.37 29.00
CA MET A 107 -1.55 13.13 30.02
C MET A 107 -1.42 14.16 31.15
N GLU A 108 -2.51 14.84 31.47
CA GLU A 108 -2.66 15.74 32.63
C GLU A 108 -3.81 15.21 33.48
N GLY A 109 -3.46 14.39 34.48
CA GLY A 109 -4.46 13.63 35.25
C GLY A 109 -5.27 12.70 34.36
N SER A 110 -6.59 12.90 34.28
CA SER A 110 -7.49 12.13 33.43
C SER A 110 -7.80 12.78 32.07
N THR A 111 -7.04 13.81 31.67
CA THR A 111 -7.24 14.51 30.40
C THR A 111 -6.00 14.36 29.51
N ALA A 112 -6.21 13.97 28.26
CA ALA A 112 -5.18 13.96 27.24
C ALA A 112 -5.13 15.29 26.49
N GLN A 113 -3.98 15.94 26.49
CA GLN A 113 -3.62 17.04 25.62
C GLN A 113 -3.10 16.46 24.31
N ILE A 114 -3.77 16.70 23.21
CA ILE A 114 -3.46 16.07 21.90
C ILE A 114 -3.11 17.17 20.91
N ARG A 115 -1.92 17.05 20.30
CA ARG A 115 -1.50 17.84 19.15
C ARG A 115 -1.36 16.90 17.94
N MET A 116 -1.96 17.28 16.84
CA MET A 116 -1.77 16.67 15.51
C MET A 116 -1.42 17.80 14.55
N ASP A 117 -0.18 17.83 14.07
CA ASP A 117 0.38 18.96 13.33
C ASP A 117 0.19 20.29 14.10
N ASN A 118 -0.59 21.20 13.54
CA ASN A 118 -0.94 22.49 14.16
C ASN A 118 -2.30 22.48 14.88
N ASN A 119 -2.97 21.34 14.98
CA ASN A 119 -4.27 21.22 15.63
C ASN A 119 -4.12 20.74 17.07
N PHE A 120 -4.75 21.45 18.00
CA PHE A 120 -4.74 21.12 19.42
C PHE A 120 -6.15 20.76 19.88
N ARG A 121 -6.27 19.74 20.70
CA ARG A 121 -7.52 19.34 21.35
C ARG A 121 -7.29 18.69 22.69
N GLU A 122 -8.27 18.79 23.56
CA GLU A 122 -8.30 18.06 24.83
C GLU A 122 -9.34 16.94 24.75
N ARG A 123 -9.02 15.82 25.38
CA ARG A 123 -9.95 14.68 25.46
C ARG A 123 -9.90 14.09 26.88
N PRO A 124 -11.05 14.05 27.60
CA PRO A 124 -11.16 13.24 28.81
C PRO A 124 -10.94 11.75 28.48
N VAL A 125 -10.15 11.09 29.32
CA VAL A 125 -9.83 9.66 29.19
C VAL A 125 -10.33 8.94 30.43
N ALA A 126 -11.17 7.94 30.21
CA ALA A 126 -11.68 7.09 31.28
C ALA A 126 -11.43 5.61 30.93
N GLY A 127 -10.85 4.89 31.86
CA GLY A 127 -10.50 3.47 31.67
C GLY A 127 -9.20 3.24 30.91
N PRO A 128 -8.95 2.00 30.47
CA PRO A 128 -7.72 1.61 29.74
C PRO A 128 -7.62 2.32 28.38
N PHE A 129 -6.44 2.78 28.05
CA PHE A 129 -6.12 3.38 26.74
C PHE A 129 -4.63 3.22 26.45
N PHE A 130 -4.23 3.34 25.20
CA PHE A 130 -2.81 3.41 24.82
C PHE A 130 -2.54 4.57 23.87
N THR A 131 -1.26 4.96 23.72
CA THR A 131 -0.84 6.04 22.80
C THR A 131 -0.01 5.45 21.68
N ILE A 132 -0.51 5.50 20.46
CA ILE A 132 0.12 4.99 19.26
C ILE A 132 -0.50 5.67 18.03
N ALA A 133 0.27 5.81 16.96
CA ALA A 133 -0.20 6.45 15.73
C ALA A 133 0.29 5.66 14.50
N GLY A 134 -0.53 4.72 14.05
CA GLY A 134 -0.26 3.87 12.89
C GLY A 134 0.60 2.64 13.18
N TYR A 135 1.09 2.01 12.10
CA TYR A 135 1.82 0.74 12.14
C TYR A 135 3.26 0.85 12.65
N ALA A 136 3.85 2.02 12.58
CA ALA A 136 5.24 2.30 12.94
C ALA A 136 5.34 3.50 13.91
N PRO A 137 6.39 3.57 14.73
CA PRO A 137 7.48 2.58 14.91
C PRO A 137 7.03 1.29 15.60
N VAL A 138 7.66 0.19 15.27
CA VAL A 138 7.30 -1.18 15.69
C VAL A 138 7.49 -1.41 17.20
N ALA A 139 8.51 -0.80 17.81
CA ALA A 139 8.74 -0.90 19.27
C ALA A 139 7.61 -0.23 20.08
N ILE A 140 6.87 0.72 19.51
CA ILE A 140 5.68 1.27 20.15
C ILE A 140 4.54 0.25 20.17
N GLN A 141 4.38 -0.56 19.11
CA GLN A 141 3.46 -1.69 19.12
C GLN A 141 3.86 -2.74 20.16
N MET A 142 5.16 -3.03 20.31
CA MET A 142 5.66 -3.92 21.36
C MET A 142 5.27 -3.38 22.76
N ALA A 143 5.42 -2.08 23.01
CA ALA A 143 4.99 -1.46 24.27
C ALA A 143 3.46 -1.55 24.46
N MET A 144 2.67 -1.39 23.38
CA MET A 144 1.23 -1.58 23.41
C MET A 144 0.84 -3.03 23.81
N MET A 145 1.52 -4.02 23.27
CA MET A 145 1.27 -5.42 23.61
C MET A 145 1.57 -5.73 25.08
N ARG A 146 2.65 -5.14 25.63
CA ARG A 146 2.99 -5.25 27.04
C ARG A 146 1.93 -4.58 27.92
N TYR A 147 1.52 -3.35 27.61
CA TYR A 147 0.43 -2.64 28.27
C TYR A 147 -0.87 -3.50 28.26
N TRP A 148 -1.26 -4.00 27.11
CA TRP A 148 -2.48 -4.79 26.93
C TRP A 148 -2.49 -6.05 27.83
N ARG A 149 -1.36 -6.73 27.95
CA ARG A 149 -1.22 -7.90 28.83
C ARG A 149 -1.31 -7.52 30.32
N GLU A 150 -0.64 -6.45 30.72
CA GLU A 150 -0.62 -5.96 32.11
C GLU A 150 -2.01 -5.46 32.57
N HIS A 151 -2.82 -4.91 31.67
CA HIS A 151 -4.12 -4.31 31.96
C HIS A 151 -5.30 -5.24 31.68
N SER A 152 -5.14 -6.55 31.88
CA SER A 152 -6.21 -7.53 31.75
C SER A 152 -6.81 -7.64 30.34
N ARG A 153 -6.03 -7.37 29.32
CA ARG A 153 -6.35 -7.58 27.91
C ARG A 153 -7.64 -6.84 27.46
N PRO A 154 -7.72 -5.52 27.61
CA PRO A 154 -8.93 -4.77 27.25
C PRO A 154 -9.23 -4.91 25.74
N SER A 155 -10.52 -5.18 25.43
CA SER A 155 -10.96 -5.29 24.03
C SER A 155 -12.37 -4.73 23.89
N PRO A 156 -12.56 -3.66 23.11
CA PRO A 156 -11.56 -2.89 22.37
C PRO A 156 -10.64 -2.06 23.29
N LEU A 157 -9.43 -1.75 22.82
CA LEU A 157 -8.49 -0.84 23.45
C LEU A 157 -8.53 0.52 22.75
N PRO A 158 -9.08 1.59 23.39
CA PRO A 158 -9.01 2.94 22.83
C PRO A 158 -7.58 3.42 22.66
N THR A 159 -7.30 4.10 21.56
CA THR A 159 -5.99 4.68 21.27
C THR A 159 -6.03 6.20 21.15
N LEU A 160 -4.90 6.84 21.43
CA LEU A 160 -4.65 8.26 21.26
C LEU A 160 -3.45 8.45 20.31
N PRO A 161 -3.50 9.44 19.42
CA PRO A 161 -4.43 10.56 19.33
C PRO A 161 -5.84 10.17 18.85
N SER A 162 -6.01 9.06 18.16
CA SER A 162 -7.30 8.62 17.60
C SER A 162 -7.37 7.10 17.53
N GLY A 163 -8.56 6.57 17.26
CA GLY A 163 -8.75 5.17 16.93
C GLY A 163 -9.10 4.27 18.10
N THR A 164 -9.13 2.99 17.79
CA THR A 164 -9.44 1.90 18.72
C THR A 164 -8.84 0.62 18.16
N VAL A 165 -8.05 -0.07 18.96
CA VAL A 165 -7.39 -1.32 18.56
C VAL A 165 -8.14 -2.52 19.12
N ARG A 166 -8.23 -3.54 18.32
CA ARG A 166 -8.75 -4.86 18.70
C ARG A 166 -7.66 -5.89 18.55
N ILE A 167 -7.24 -6.49 19.67
CA ILE A 167 -6.21 -7.52 19.71
C ILE A 167 -6.89 -8.87 19.92
N THR A 168 -6.57 -9.83 19.07
CA THR A 168 -7.06 -11.20 19.14
C THR A 168 -5.90 -12.16 19.38
N ASP A 169 -5.97 -12.95 20.44
CA ASP A 169 -5.02 -14.01 20.75
C ASP A 169 -5.27 -15.18 19.77
N ARG A 170 -4.25 -15.57 18.99
CA ARG A 170 -4.29 -16.67 18.02
C ARG A 170 -3.63 -17.94 18.57
N GLY A 171 -3.11 -17.87 19.80
CA GLY A 171 -2.44 -18.96 20.48
C GLY A 171 -0.98 -19.16 20.06
N PRO A 172 -0.33 -20.16 20.66
CA PRO A 172 1.08 -20.45 20.40
C PRO A 172 1.29 -21.01 18.99
N GLU A 173 2.41 -20.65 18.39
CA GLU A 173 2.90 -21.19 17.12
C GLU A 173 4.37 -21.56 17.26
N THR A 174 4.74 -22.71 16.72
CA THR A 174 6.15 -23.14 16.65
C THR A 174 6.66 -22.94 15.23
N LEU A 175 7.71 -22.16 15.08
CA LEU A 175 8.34 -21.83 13.79
C LEU A 175 9.79 -22.29 13.77
N GLN A 176 10.30 -22.60 12.57
CA GLN A 176 11.71 -22.92 12.34
C GLN A 176 12.52 -21.62 12.21
N ILE A 177 13.38 -21.37 13.19
CA ILE A 177 14.24 -20.18 13.23
C ILE A 177 15.69 -20.66 13.46
N ASN A 178 16.58 -20.32 12.54
CA ASN A 178 17.98 -20.77 12.57
C ASN A 178 18.13 -22.30 12.72
N GLY A 179 17.19 -23.07 12.14
CA GLY A 179 17.17 -24.53 12.22
C GLY A 179 16.69 -25.12 13.53
N HIS A 180 16.09 -24.31 14.40
CA HIS A 180 15.52 -24.71 15.68
C HIS A 180 14.03 -24.43 15.76
N ASP A 181 13.30 -25.27 16.49
CA ASP A 181 11.91 -25.01 16.85
C ASP A 181 11.83 -23.89 17.89
N VAL A 182 11.16 -22.79 17.56
CA VAL A 182 10.93 -21.66 18.45
C VAL A 182 9.44 -21.47 18.65
N ALA A 183 9.00 -21.54 19.91
CA ALA A 183 7.61 -21.27 20.27
C ALA A 183 7.40 -19.78 20.50
N LEU A 184 6.40 -19.20 19.83
CA LEU A 184 6.01 -17.78 19.92
C LEU A 184 4.50 -17.70 20.15
N GLU A 185 4.06 -16.67 20.86
CA GLU A 185 2.64 -16.34 21.00
C GLU A 185 2.21 -15.43 19.85
N ARG A 186 1.18 -15.84 19.07
CA ARG A 186 0.71 -15.13 17.90
C ARG A 186 -0.55 -14.33 18.20
N TYR A 187 -0.62 -13.11 17.66
CA TYR A 187 -1.72 -12.19 17.81
C TYR A 187 -2.09 -11.55 16.49
N SER A 188 -3.40 -11.29 16.28
CA SER A 188 -3.86 -10.40 15.22
C SER A 188 -4.29 -9.07 15.82
N VAL A 189 -3.93 -7.97 15.17
CA VAL A 189 -4.26 -6.60 15.57
C VAL A 189 -5.02 -5.91 14.44
N GLN A 190 -6.11 -5.21 14.79
CA GLN A 190 -6.92 -4.41 13.87
C GLN A 190 -7.14 -3.03 14.45
N GLY A 191 -7.15 -1.99 13.60
CA GLY A 191 -7.46 -0.61 13.93
C GLY A 191 -6.26 0.31 14.09
N LEU A 192 -5.02 -0.17 13.81
CA LEU A 192 -3.84 0.69 13.62
C LEU A 192 -3.66 1.06 12.16
N ILE A 193 -3.93 0.11 11.29
CA ILE A 193 -4.01 0.27 9.84
C ILE A 193 -5.41 -0.16 9.39
N TRP A 194 -5.75 0.14 8.15
CA TRP A 194 -6.88 -0.50 7.52
C TRP A 194 -6.50 -1.93 7.11
N GLY A 195 -7.12 -2.92 7.78
CA GLY A 195 -6.82 -4.34 7.60
C GLY A 195 -6.31 -5.03 8.86
N LEU A 196 -5.58 -6.10 8.68
CA LEU A 196 -5.08 -6.98 9.72
C LEU A 196 -3.55 -6.91 9.80
N GLU A 197 -3.02 -6.78 11.02
CA GLU A 197 -1.62 -7.02 11.31
C GLU A 197 -1.48 -8.32 12.11
N THR A 198 -0.41 -9.07 11.88
CA THR A 198 -0.07 -10.25 12.67
C THR A 198 1.25 -10.04 13.42
N LEU A 199 1.24 -10.29 14.72
CA LEU A 199 2.37 -10.09 15.62
C LEU A 199 2.74 -11.39 16.32
N TRP A 200 4.04 -11.59 16.55
CA TRP A 200 4.57 -12.70 17.35
C TRP A 200 5.38 -12.18 18.53
N MET A 201 5.03 -12.65 19.73
CA MET A 201 5.72 -12.31 20.97
C MET A 201 6.51 -13.49 21.48
N ASP A 202 7.74 -13.25 21.96
CA ASP A 202 8.55 -14.27 22.63
C ASP A 202 8.15 -14.47 24.12
N ALA A 203 8.78 -15.43 24.78
CA ALA A 203 8.53 -15.76 26.18
C ALA A 203 8.87 -14.60 27.14
N ASP A 204 9.76 -13.71 26.76
CA ASP A 204 10.15 -12.52 27.52
C ASP A 204 9.28 -11.29 27.23
N ASN A 205 8.15 -11.46 26.55
CA ASN A 205 7.26 -10.39 26.11
C ASN A 205 7.92 -9.36 25.17
N ASN A 206 8.88 -9.78 24.36
CA ASN A 206 9.40 -8.96 23.28
C ASN A 206 8.73 -9.35 21.98
N LEU A 207 8.55 -8.37 21.12
CA LEU A 207 8.08 -8.58 19.75
C LEU A 207 9.18 -9.29 18.94
N ALA A 208 8.89 -10.47 18.42
CA ALA A 208 9.78 -11.23 17.55
C ALA A 208 9.63 -10.80 16.09
N ALA A 209 8.39 -10.66 15.63
CA ALA A 209 8.06 -10.24 14.28
C ALA A 209 6.69 -9.56 14.22
N LEU A 210 6.50 -8.75 13.17
CA LEU A 210 5.25 -8.14 12.76
C LEU A 210 5.14 -8.25 11.24
N VAL A 211 3.98 -8.65 10.75
CA VAL A 211 3.60 -8.58 9.33
C VAL A 211 2.38 -7.69 9.21
N SER A 212 2.46 -6.69 8.34
CA SER A 212 1.49 -5.61 8.20
C SER A 212 1.47 -5.07 6.77
N THR A 213 0.83 -3.94 6.56
CA THR A 213 1.06 -3.07 5.40
C THR A 213 1.51 -1.69 5.87
N ASP A 214 2.26 -1.00 5.04
CA ASP A 214 2.64 0.39 5.32
C ASP A 214 1.52 1.38 4.95
N ALA A 215 1.79 2.68 5.09
CA ALA A 215 0.83 3.73 4.77
C ALA A 215 0.54 3.89 3.26
N GLU A 216 1.25 3.21 2.38
CA GLU A 216 0.96 3.10 0.94
C GLU A 216 0.31 1.76 0.57
N PHE A 217 -0.05 0.94 1.57
CA PHE A 217 -0.61 -0.41 1.45
C PHE A 217 0.36 -1.46 0.90
N ASP A 218 1.66 -1.16 0.80
CA ASP A 218 2.64 -2.18 0.46
C ASP A 218 2.86 -3.14 1.64
N HIS A 219 2.99 -4.43 1.38
CA HIS A 219 3.36 -5.43 2.39
C HIS A 219 4.64 -5.01 3.10
N PHE A 220 4.58 -5.01 4.41
CA PHE A 220 5.64 -4.56 5.30
C PHE A 220 5.88 -5.59 6.41
N GLU A 221 7.13 -5.94 6.58
CA GLU A 221 7.53 -6.87 7.62
C GLU A 221 8.62 -6.24 8.50
N ALA A 222 8.49 -6.39 9.81
CA ALA A 222 9.52 -6.05 10.77
C ALA A 222 9.88 -7.28 11.59
N VAL A 223 11.14 -7.68 11.53
CA VAL A 223 11.62 -8.88 12.22
C VAL A 223 12.82 -8.53 13.08
N ARG A 224 12.78 -8.93 14.35
CA ARG A 224 13.91 -8.76 15.26
C ARG A 224 15.09 -9.58 14.75
N GLU A 225 16.31 -9.05 14.76
CA GLU A 225 17.48 -9.68 14.12
C GLU A 225 17.67 -11.16 14.45
N ALA A 226 17.38 -11.56 15.70
CA ALA A 226 17.51 -12.97 16.12
C ALA A 226 16.53 -13.94 15.41
N TYR A 227 15.46 -13.42 14.82
CA TYR A 227 14.38 -14.20 14.21
C TYR A 227 14.32 -14.04 12.68
N GLU A 228 15.26 -13.32 12.07
CA GLU A 228 15.22 -12.94 10.64
C GLU A 228 15.15 -14.15 9.69
N SER A 229 15.79 -15.28 10.05
CA SER A 229 15.72 -16.51 9.25
C SER A 229 14.32 -17.14 9.16
N GLY A 230 13.39 -16.68 10.02
CA GLY A 230 11.98 -17.10 10.02
C GLY A 230 11.05 -16.25 9.17
N LEU A 231 11.56 -15.21 8.47
CA LEU A 231 10.74 -14.21 7.76
C LEU A 231 9.67 -14.86 6.86
N ALA A 232 10.03 -15.75 5.97
CA ALA A 232 9.08 -16.43 5.08
C ALA A 232 8.01 -17.23 5.86
N SER A 233 8.36 -17.80 7.03
CA SER A 233 7.40 -18.51 7.88
C SER A 233 6.42 -17.55 8.54
N PHE A 234 6.87 -16.36 8.96
CA PHE A 234 5.99 -15.31 9.48
C PHE A 234 5.02 -14.83 8.42
N VAL A 235 5.49 -14.52 7.20
CA VAL A 235 4.65 -14.09 6.08
C VAL A 235 3.60 -15.14 5.72
N ALA A 236 3.99 -16.40 5.57
CA ALA A 236 3.05 -17.48 5.28
C ALA A 236 2.03 -17.70 6.41
N SER A 237 2.41 -17.45 7.68
CA SER A 237 1.49 -17.55 8.80
C SER A 237 0.51 -16.37 8.83
N ALA A 238 0.96 -15.15 8.56
CA ALA A 238 0.09 -13.97 8.43
C ALA A 238 -0.96 -14.19 7.35
N ALA A 239 -0.57 -14.68 6.17
CA ALA A 239 -1.49 -14.99 5.09
C ALA A 239 -2.59 -15.99 5.52
N ARG A 240 -2.28 -16.96 6.38
CA ARG A 240 -3.30 -17.87 6.94
C ARG A 240 -4.31 -17.16 7.85
N ASP A 241 -3.83 -16.22 8.70
CA ASP A 241 -4.71 -15.43 9.56
C ASP A 241 -5.64 -14.51 8.76
N GLU A 242 -5.12 -13.92 7.69
CA GLU A 242 -5.89 -13.09 6.76
C GLU A 242 -6.94 -13.93 6.01
N MET A 243 -6.61 -15.14 5.59
CA MET A 243 -7.58 -16.06 4.99
C MET A 243 -8.68 -16.46 5.97
N ALA A 244 -8.37 -16.66 7.25
CA ALA A 244 -9.37 -16.90 8.28
C ALA A 244 -10.29 -15.69 8.43
N ALA A 245 -9.73 -14.46 8.47
CA ALA A 245 -10.50 -13.23 8.52
C ALA A 245 -11.40 -13.05 7.28
N LEU A 246 -10.90 -13.34 6.08
CA LEU A 246 -11.70 -13.30 4.85
C LEU A 246 -12.88 -14.28 4.89
N THR A 247 -12.66 -15.46 5.43
CA THR A 247 -13.73 -16.46 5.61
C THR A 247 -14.79 -15.98 6.59
N GLU A 248 -14.39 -15.42 7.73
CA GLU A 248 -15.30 -14.83 8.72
C GLU A 248 -16.09 -13.66 8.14
N TRP A 249 -15.45 -12.78 7.39
CA TRP A 249 -16.09 -11.69 6.68
C TRP A 249 -17.12 -12.20 5.68
N SER A 250 -16.75 -13.17 4.87
CA SER A 250 -17.62 -13.76 3.86
C SER A 250 -18.88 -14.38 4.45
N ALA A 251 -18.76 -14.98 5.64
CA ALA A 251 -19.90 -15.58 6.34
C ALA A 251 -20.97 -14.56 6.82
N ARG A 252 -20.62 -13.27 6.92
CA ARG A 252 -21.57 -12.20 7.31
C ARG A 252 -22.53 -11.80 6.19
N PHE A 253 -22.24 -12.18 4.96
CA PHE A 253 -23.03 -11.83 3.79
C PHE A 253 -23.86 -13.04 3.32
N PRO A 254 -25.02 -12.82 2.67
CA PRO A 254 -25.76 -13.91 2.07
C PRO A 254 -24.88 -14.70 1.12
N GLY A 255 -24.85 -16.00 1.30
CA GLY A 255 -24.09 -16.90 0.43
C GLY A 255 -24.44 -16.74 -1.04
N ARG A 256 -23.52 -17.17 -1.92
CA ARG A 256 -23.75 -17.20 -3.37
C ARG A 256 -25.05 -17.93 -3.68
N ARG A 257 -25.97 -17.26 -4.36
CA ARG A 257 -27.18 -17.92 -4.87
C ARG A 257 -26.77 -18.89 -5.96
N THR A 258 -27.09 -20.15 -5.76
CA THR A 258 -26.85 -21.23 -6.72
C THR A 258 -28.12 -21.58 -7.46
N GLY A 259 -28.03 -22.38 -8.52
CA GLY A 259 -29.15 -22.82 -9.31
C GLY A 259 -29.59 -21.79 -10.35
N THR A 260 -30.88 -21.81 -10.67
CA THR A 260 -31.47 -20.96 -11.71
C THR A 260 -32.01 -19.67 -11.11
N LEU A 261 -31.54 -18.52 -11.62
CA LEU A 261 -32.05 -17.18 -11.25
C LEU A 261 -32.66 -16.52 -12.49
N ALA A 262 -33.77 -15.81 -12.31
CA ALA A 262 -34.38 -15.00 -13.36
C ALA A 262 -34.46 -13.54 -12.88
N PHE A 263 -33.76 -12.64 -13.55
CA PHE A 263 -33.82 -11.20 -13.31
C PHE A 263 -34.82 -10.60 -14.30
N THR A 264 -35.93 -10.04 -13.80
CA THR A 264 -37.06 -9.61 -14.63
C THR A 264 -37.25 -8.09 -14.59
N GLY A 265 -37.68 -7.49 -15.72
CA GLY A 265 -38.00 -6.07 -15.84
C GLY A 265 -36.80 -5.13 -15.98
N ALA A 266 -35.60 -5.67 -16.27
CA ALA A 266 -34.36 -4.88 -16.40
C ALA A 266 -34.35 -3.97 -17.62
N THR A 267 -33.64 -2.83 -17.50
CA THR A 267 -33.05 -2.14 -18.66
C THR A 267 -31.61 -2.57 -18.80
N VAL A 268 -31.27 -3.34 -19.84
CA VAL A 268 -29.91 -3.88 -20.04
C VAL A 268 -29.12 -2.99 -20.99
N ILE A 269 -27.94 -2.59 -20.56
CA ILE A 269 -26.92 -1.90 -21.38
C ILE A 269 -25.79 -2.91 -21.63
N ASP A 270 -25.72 -3.44 -22.85
CA ASP A 270 -24.79 -4.52 -23.21
C ASP A 270 -23.42 -4.02 -23.68
N VAL A 271 -23.17 -2.71 -23.61
CA VAL A 271 -21.95 -1.97 -24.03
C VAL A 271 -21.50 -2.25 -25.48
N THR A 272 -22.40 -2.76 -26.32
CA THR A 272 -22.12 -2.97 -27.76
C THR A 272 -22.31 -1.71 -28.61
N GLY A 273 -22.68 -0.57 -28.00
CA GLY A 273 -23.06 0.67 -28.67
C GLY A 273 -24.48 0.70 -29.19
N LYS A 274 -25.26 -0.37 -29.02
CA LYS A 274 -26.69 -0.43 -29.38
C LYS A 274 -27.54 0.26 -28.29
N PRO A 275 -28.78 0.69 -28.64
CA PRO A 275 -29.71 1.20 -27.64
C PRO A 275 -29.96 0.17 -26.51
N PRO A 276 -30.19 0.66 -25.26
CA PRO A 276 -30.49 -0.22 -24.13
C PRO A 276 -31.71 -1.11 -24.40
N LEU A 277 -31.62 -2.36 -23.98
CA LEU A 277 -32.72 -3.34 -24.07
C LEU A 277 -33.65 -3.12 -22.88
N ARG A 278 -34.88 -2.62 -23.13
CA ARG A 278 -35.89 -2.35 -22.08
C ARG A 278 -36.75 -3.60 -21.84
N ASP A 279 -37.34 -3.67 -20.63
CA ASP A 279 -38.21 -4.76 -20.19
C ASP A 279 -37.60 -6.14 -20.54
N THR A 280 -36.38 -6.33 -20.05
CA THR A 280 -35.57 -7.50 -20.40
C THR A 280 -35.56 -8.50 -19.24
N THR A 281 -35.69 -9.77 -19.55
CA THR A 281 -35.45 -10.88 -18.64
C THR A 281 -34.09 -11.50 -18.91
N ILE A 282 -33.30 -11.70 -17.85
CA ILE A 282 -32.02 -12.43 -17.88
C ILE A 282 -32.20 -13.68 -17.03
N VAL A 283 -31.95 -14.85 -17.61
CA VAL A 283 -31.91 -16.11 -16.86
C VAL A 283 -30.49 -16.60 -16.75
N THR A 284 -30.06 -16.87 -15.54
CA THR A 284 -28.76 -17.47 -15.25
C THR A 284 -28.94 -18.85 -14.63
N ARG A 285 -28.04 -19.78 -14.96
CA ARG A 285 -27.94 -21.09 -14.31
C ARG A 285 -26.48 -21.36 -13.98
N ASP A 286 -26.22 -21.67 -12.73
CA ASP A 286 -24.86 -21.96 -12.22
C ASP A 286 -23.82 -20.89 -12.61
N GLY A 287 -24.23 -19.61 -12.50
CA GLY A 287 -23.37 -18.46 -12.79
C GLY A 287 -23.22 -18.11 -14.28
N LYS A 288 -23.91 -18.79 -15.20
CA LYS A 288 -23.87 -18.50 -16.64
C LYS A 288 -25.21 -17.97 -17.14
N ILE A 289 -25.19 -16.97 -18.01
CA ILE A 289 -26.38 -16.48 -18.68
C ILE A 289 -26.81 -17.54 -19.70
N VAL A 290 -28.02 -18.11 -19.53
CA VAL A 290 -28.60 -19.12 -20.41
C VAL A 290 -29.70 -18.56 -21.31
N ALA A 291 -30.30 -17.42 -20.94
CA ALA A 291 -31.23 -16.68 -21.79
C ALA A 291 -31.21 -15.19 -21.46
N LEU A 292 -31.35 -14.34 -22.47
CA LEU A 292 -31.47 -12.90 -22.37
C LEU A 292 -32.35 -12.38 -23.50
N GLY A 293 -33.35 -11.56 -23.18
CA GLY A 293 -34.21 -10.94 -24.19
C GLY A 293 -35.46 -10.29 -23.61
N PRO A 294 -36.34 -9.73 -24.47
CA PRO A 294 -37.59 -9.12 -24.04
C PRO A 294 -38.40 -10.06 -23.14
N ALA A 295 -38.99 -9.55 -22.05
CA ALA A 295 -39.73 -10.36 -21.08
C ALA A 295 -40.80 -11.28 -21.74
N ARG A 296 -41.49 -10.81 -22.78
CA ARG A 296 -42.49 -11.60 -23.52
C ARG A 296 -41.91 -12.76 -24.35
N LYS A 297 -40.58 -12.80 -24.58
CA LYS A 297 -39.90 -13.83 -25.39
C LYS A 297 -39.05 -14.78 -24.56
N VAL A 298 -38.70 -14.42 -23.33
CA VAL A 298 -37.88 -15.26 -22.46
C VAL A 298 -38.79 -15.95 -21.45
N ARG A 299 -38.88 -17.29 -21.55
CA ARG A 299 -39.60 -18.09 -20.55
C ARG A 299 -38.76 -18.23 -19.30
N VAL A 300 -39.31 -17.80 -18.17
CA VAL A 300 -38.71 -18.04 -16.87
C VAL A 300 -38.93 -19.50 -16.48
N PRO A 301 -37.87 -20.27 -16.17
CA PRO A 301 -38.02 -21.65 -15.71
C PRO A 301 -38.80 -21.72 -14.40
N SER A 302 -39.56 -22.78 -14.19
CA SER A 302 -40.38 -22.95 -12.97
C SER A 302 -39.55 -23.16 -11.71
N ASP A 303 -38.31 -23.62 -11.85
CA ASP A 303 -37.33 -23.82 -10.82
C ASP A 303 -36.50 -22.56 -10.52
N ALA A 304 -36.73 -21.47 -11.26
CA ALA A 304 -35.96 -20.24 -11.08
C ALA A 304 -36.41 -19.43 -9.88
N THR A 305 -35.45 -18.96 -9.10
CA THR A 305 -35.69 -17.86 -8.14
C THR A 305 -35.84 -16.56 -8.92
N ASN A 306 -37.01 -15.94 -8.86
CA ASN A 306 -37.26 -14.67 -9.53
C ASN A 306 -36.73 -13.50 -8.71
N VAL A 307 -35.99 -12.60 -9.37
CA VAL A 307 -35.46 -11.35 -8.80
C VAL A 307 -36.04 -10.21 -9.64
N ASP A 308 -36.99 -9.48 -9.07
CA ASP A 308 -37.53 -8.28 -9.72
C ASP A 308 -36.48 -7.16 -9.70
N VAL A 309 -36.09 -6.71 -10.87
CA VAL A 309 -35.17 -5.60 -11.12
C VAL A 309 -35.81 -4.52 -11.99
N SER A 310 -37.14 -4.43 -11.93
CA SER A 310 -37.91 -3.40 -12.63
C SER A 310 -37.43 -1.99 -12.25
N GLY A 311 -37.25 -1.13 -13.24
CA GLY A 311 -36.72 0.22 -13.05
C GLY A 311 -35.21 0.29 -12.80
N LYS A 312 -34.50 -0.85 -12.74
CA LYS A 312 -33.05 -0.89 -12.57
C LYS A 312 -32.34 -1.10 -13.93
N TYR A 313 -31.08 -0.64 -13.95
CA TYR A 313 -30.19 -0.88 -15.08
C TYR A 313 -29.27 -2.05 -14.75
N VAL A 314 -29.03 -2.90 -15.72
CA VAL A 314 -28.05 -4.00 -15.64
C VAL A 314 -26.98 -3.75 -16.68
N ILE A 315 -25.74 -3.75 -16.23
CA ILE A 315 -24.54 -3.62 -17.06
C ILE A 315 -23.65 -4.85 -16.84
N PRO A 316 -22.70 -5.16 -17.73
CA PRO A 316 -21.63 -6.11 -17.44
C PRO A 316 -20.90 -5.72 -16.15
N GLY A 317 -20.41 -6.71 -15.40
CA GLY A 317 -19.58 -6.43 -14.23
C GLY A 317 -18.34 -5.62 -14.64
N LEU A 318 -17.97 -4.65 -13.79
CA LEU A 318 -16.80 -3.82 -14.04
C LEU A 318 -15.52 -4.64 -13.81
N TRP A 319 -14.46 -4.24 -14.50
CA TRP A 319 -13.12 -4.79 -14.37
C TRP A 319 -12.18 -3.73 -13.82
N ASP A 320 -11.46 -4.05 -12.74
CA ASP A 320 -10.31 -3.29 -12.31
C ASP A 320 -9.05 -3.94 -12.91
N MET A 321 -8.44 -3.24 -13.86
CA MET A 321 -7.29 -3.75 -14.60
C MET A 321 -5.94 -3.41 -13.95
N HIS A 322 -5.94 -2.65 -12.85
CA HIS A 322 -4.74 -2.27 -12.13
C HIS A 322 -5.01 -2.23 -10.63
N ALA A 323 -5.18 -3.40 -10.05
CA ALA A 323 -5.43 -3.58 -8.64
C ALA A 323 -4.14 -3.97 -7.89
N HIS A 324 -4.09 -3.58 -6.64
CA HIS A 324 -3.20 -4.13 -5.61
C HIS A 324 -4.10 -4.56 -4.46
N TYR A 325 -4.29 -5.86 -4.31
CA TYR A 325 -5.24 -6.43 -3.34
C TYR A 325 -4.47 -6.76 -2.04
N GLU A 326 -4.03 -5.72 -1.32
CA GLU A 326 -3.14 -5.89 -0.17
C GLU A 326 -3.84 -6.29 1.13
N GLN A 327 -5.18 -6.19 1.19
CA GLN A 327 -5.97 -6.52 2.38
C GLN A 327 -7.21 -7.32 2.02
N VAL A 328 -7.61 -8.25 2.88
CA VAL A 328 -8.77 -9.13 2.62
C VAL A 328 -10.09 -8.37 2.55
N GLU A 329 -10.17 -7.23 3.19
CA GLU A 329 -11.33 -6.34 3.19
C GLU A 329 -11.64 -5.75 1.81
N TRP A 330 -10.69 -5.71 0.88
CA TRP A 330 -10.92 -5.26 -0.49
C TRP A 330 -11.97 -6.11 -1.22
N GLY A 331 -12.08 -7.41 -0.94
CA GLY A 331 -12.99 -8.30 -1.64
C GLY A 331 -14.44 -7.82 -1.66
N PRO A 332 -15.09 -7.62 -0.50
CA PRO A 332 -16.44 -7.06 -0.43
C PRO A 332 -16.55 -5.64 -1.01
N ILE A 333 -15.51 -4.80 -0.88
CA ILE A 333 -15.51 -3.42 -1.39
C ILE A 333 -15.52 -3.41 -2.92
N TYR A 334 -14.69 -4.23 -3.58
CA TYR A 334 -14.74 -4.39 -5.04
C TYR A 334 -16.14 -4.76 -5.52
N LEU A 335 -16.75 -5.75 -4.89
CA LEU A 335 -18.11 -6.18 -5.26
C LEU A 335 -19.15 -5.07 -5.02
N ALA A 336 -19.04 -4.31 -3.91
CA ALA A 336 -19.92 -3.18 -3.62
C ALA A 336 -19.78 -2.05 -4.64
N ALA A 337 -18.58 -1.87 -5.22
CA ALA A 337 -18.32 -0.94 -6.31
C ALA A 337 -18.75 -1.47 -7.71
N GLY A 338 -19.26 -2.72 -7.79
CA GLY A 338 -19.66 -3.34 -9.05
C GLY A 338 -18.49 -3.99 -9.83
N ILE A 339 -17.31 -4.06 -9.23
CA ILE A 339 -16.13 -4.70 -9.81
C ILE A 339 -16.25 -6.20 -9.57
N THR A 340 -16.37 -6.96 -10.63
CA THR A 340 -16.56 -8.43 -10.59
C THR A 340 -15.32 -9.20 -11.05
N THR A 341 -14.35 -8.50 -11.61
CA THR A 341 -13.04 -9.03 -11.98
C THR A 341 -11.97 -7.98 -11.65
N ALA A 342 -10.91 -8.39 -11.00
CA ALA A 342 -9.75 -7.56 -10.74
C ALA A 342 -8.47 -8.24 -11.24
N ARG A 343 -7.57 -7.44 -11.80
CA ARG A 343 -6.23 -7.88 -12.14
C ARG A 343 -5.25 -7.30 -11.12
N ASP A 344 -4.78 -8.14 -10.21
CA ASP A 344 -3.69 -7.76 -9.30
C ASP A 344 -2.38 -7.71 -10.08
N VAL A 345 -1.69 -6.58 -10.00
CA VAL A 345 -0.46 -6.33 -10.75
C VAL A 345 0.77 -6.20 -9.83
N GLY A 346 0.73 -6.90 -8.72
CA GLY A 346 1.86 -7.04 -7.82
C GLY A 346 1.47 -7.08 -6.37
N ASN A 347 1.84 -8.19 -5.72
CA ASN A 347 1.50 -8.46 -4.35
C ASN A 347 2.46 -9.49 -3.74
N GLU A 348 2.34 -9.72 -2.43
CA GLU A 348 3.00 -10.82 -1.77
C GLU A 348 2.46 -12.15 -2.32
N PHE A 349 3.38 -13.10 -2.60
CA PHE A 349 3.08 -14.30 -3.37
C PHE A 349 2.11 -15.25 -2.65
N ASP A 350 2.38 -15.58 -1.38
CA ASP A 350 1.60 -16.56 -0.62
C ASP A 350 0.20 -16.00 -0.31
N PHE A 351 0.11 -14.73 0.05
CA PHE A 351 -1.14 -14.04 0.29
C PHE A 351 -2.03 -13.99 -0.94
N ILE A 352 -1.53 -13.45 -2.05
CA ILE A 352 -2.39 -13.23 -3.23
C ILE A 352 -2.83 -14.52 -3.91
N THR A 353 -1.99 -15.56 -3.87
CA THR A 353 -2.40 -16.89 -4.38
C THR A 353 -3.51 -17.49 -3.51
N ALA A 354 -3.42 -17.37 -2.19
CA ALA A 354 -4.45 -17.84 -1.27
C ALA A 354 -5.78 -17.07 -1.46
N VAL A 355 -5.73 -15.74 -1.60
CA VAL A 355 -6.90 -14.90 -1.91
C VAL A 355 -7.56 -15.34 -3.20
N ARG A 356 -6.79 -15.42 -4.30
CA ARG A 356 -7.31 -15.87 -5.61
C ARG A 356 -8.01 -17.20 -5.50
N ASP A 357 -7.39 -18.18 -4.86
CA ASP A 357 -7.93 -19.54 -4.77
C ASP A 357 -9.22 -19.59 -3.93
N ALA A 358 -9.28 -18.84 -2.84
CA ALA A 358 -10.48 -18.73 -2.01
C ALA A 358 -11.63 -18.04 -2.76
N VAL A 359 -11.36 -16.93 -3.43
CA VAL A 359 -12.37 -16.15 -4.17
C VAL A 359 -12.83 -16.91 -5.44
N ASN A 360 -11.90 -17.39 -6.27
CA ASN A 360 -12.23 -18.05 -7.53
C ASN A 360 -12.95 -19.40 -7.30
N SER A 361 -12.69 -20.08 -6.18
CA SER A 361 -13.45 -21.28 -5.78
C SER A 361 -14.82 -20.95 -5.15
N GLY A 362 -15.11 -19.69 -4.86
CA GLY A 362 -16.36 -19.24 -4.23
C GLY A 362 -16.42 -19.49 -2.73
N LYS A 363 -15.30 -19.79 -2.09
CA LYS A 363 -15.18 -19.94 -0.63
C LYS A 363 -15.15 -18.59 0.10
N ALA A 364 -14.75 -17.53 -0.61
CA ALA A 364 -14.66 -16.19 -0.07
C ALA A 364 -15.30 -15.17 -1.02
N LEU A 365 -15.73 -14.03 -0.47
CA LEU A 365 -16.29 -12.91 -1.23
C LEU A 365 -15.18 -12.05 -1.83
N GLY A 366 -15.25 -11.84 -3.13
CA GLY A 366 -14.36 -10.98 -3.87
C GLY A 366 -14.61 -11.07 -5.38
N PRO A 367 -13.95 -10.21 -6.17
CA PRO A 367 -13.99 -10.27 -7.63
C PRO A 367 -13.21 -11.49 -8.12
N HIS A 368 -13.50 -11.98 -9.30
CA HIS A 368 -12.63 -12.95 -9.97
C HIS A 368 -11.23 -12.37 -10.13
N MET A 369 -10.20 -13.09 -9.65
CA MET A 369 -8.82 -12.60 -9.61
C MET A 369 -7.98 -13.13 -10.77
N LEU A 370 -7.36 -12.20 -11.50
CA LEU A 370 -6.27 -12.43 -12.43
C LEU A 370 -4.99 -11.88 -11.80
N LEU A 371 -3.86 -12.56 -11.99
CA LEU A 371 -2.62 -12.20 -11.29
C LEU A 371 -1.48 -11.91 -12.28
N ALA A 372 -0.69 -10.88 -11.96
CA ALA A 372 0.60 -10.60 -12.56
C ALA A 372 1.70 -10.67 -11.50
N GLY A 373 2.70 -11.54 -11.72
CA GLY A 373 3.82 -11.74 -10.80
C GLY A 373 4.82 -10.60 -10.90
N ILE A 374 5.01 -9.84 -9.81
CA ILE A 374 5.87 -8.66 -9.81
C ILE A 374 7.34 -9.05 -9.66
N VAL A 375 8.18 -8.47 -10.48
CA VAL A 375 9.65 -8.58 -10.42
C VAL A 375 10.31 -7.20 -10.61
N ASP A 376 11.43 -7.00 -9.94
CA ASP A 376 12.27 -5.82 -10.11
C ASP A 376 13.76 -6.20 -10.21
N GLY A 377 14.59 -5.27 -10.63
CA GLY A 377 16.05 -5.38 -10.55
C GLY A 377 16.59 -4.72 -9.29
N ASP A 378 17.90 -4.82 -9.08
CA ASP A 378 18.61 -4.02 -8.08
C ASP A 378 18.76 -2.57 -8.55
N GLY A 379 18.66 -1.64 -7.62
CA GLY A 379 18.87 -0.23 -7.91
C GLY A 379 18.27 0.69 -6.86
N PRO A 380 18.54 2.00 -6.94
CA PRO A 380 18.07 2.97 -5.95
C PRO A 380 16.54 3.16 -5.94
N TYR A 381 15.88 2.80 -7.04
CA TYR A 381 14.41 2.89 -7.18
C TYR A 381 13.73 1.53 -7.07
N ALA A 382 14.48 0.50 -6.65
CA ALA A 382 13.94 -0.84 -6.55
C ALA A 382 12.86 -0.92 -5.48
N LEU A 383 11.74 -1.58 -5.83
CA LEU A 383 10.76 -2.03 -4.87
C LEU A 383 11.23 -3.37 -4.27
N GLY A 384 11.01 -3.56 -2.98
CA GLY A 384 11.30 -4.83 -2.33
C GLY A 384 10.40 -5.94 -2.86
N VAL A 385 10.76 -6.58 -3.98
CA VAL A 385 10.01 -7.69 -4.59
C VAL A 385 11.00 -8.71 -5.13
N ALA A 386 10.52 -9.75 -5.81
CA ALA A 386 11.34 -10.76 -6.46
C ALA A 386 12.40 -10.12 -7.38
N ARG A 387 13.68 -10.40 -7.11
CA ARG A 387 14.80 -9.80 -7.84
C ARG A 387 15.17 -10.59 -9.07
N VAL A 388 15.36 -9.88 -10.19
CA VAL A 388 15.84 -10.43 -11.45
C VAL A 388 17.07 -9.64 -11.89
N ASN A 389 18.26 -10.21 -11.63
CA ASN A 389 19.55 -9.63 -11.95
C ASN A 389 20.32 -10.45 -13.00
N SER A 390 19.75 -11.58 -13.42
CA SER A 390 20.31 -12.48 -14.44
C SER A 390 19.19 -13.19 -15.23
N ALA A 391 19.57 -13.79 -16.37
CA ALA A 391 18.65 -14.63 -17.14
C ALA A 391 18.17 -15.87 -16.33
N ALA A 392 19.01 -16.40 -15.45
CA ALA A 392 18.62 -17.51 -14.57
C ALA A 392 17.56 -17.08 -13.53
N ASP A 393 17.65 -15.84 -13.01
CA ASP A 393 16.60 -15.30 -12.14
C ASP A 393 15.30 -15.11 -12.92
N ALA A 394 15.37 -14.63 -14.18
CA ALA A 394 14.21 -14.47 -15.05
C ALA A 394 13.48 -15.80 -15.24
N GLU A 395 14.20 -16.85 -15.66
CA GLU A 395 13.64 -18.20 -15.81
C GLU A 395 13.00 -18.71 -14.51
N LYS A 396 13.72 -18.59 -13.38
CA LYS A 396 13.24 -19.03 -12.05
C LYS A 396 11.90 -18.35 -11.68
N TRP A 397 11.81 -17.02 -11.81
CA TRP A 397 10.64 -16.29 -11.39
C TRP A 397 9.46 -16.46 -12.35
N VAL A 398 9.71 -16.48 -13.66
CA VAL A 398 8.69 -16.78 -14.65
C VAL A 398 8.08 -18.16 -14.39
N GLN A 399 8.93 -19.19 -14.18
CA GLN A 399 8.46 -20.53 -13.91
C GLN A 399 7.64 -20.60 -12.61
N ARG A 400 8.11 -19.96 -11.52
CA ARG A 400 7.38 -19.92 -10.25
C ARG A 400 5.99 -19.33 -10.39
N TYR A 401 5.87 -18.19 -11.08
CA TYR A 401 4.58 -17.53 -11.27
C TYR A 401 3.68 -18.31 -12.23
N HIS A 402 4.23 -18.86 -13.32
CA HIS A 402 3.49 -19.72 -14.23
C HIS A 402 2.89 -20.95 -13.52
N ASP A 403 3.71 -21.68 -12.73
CA ASP A 403 3.27 -22.88 -12.02
C ASP A 403 2.20 -22.57 -10.96
N ALA A 404 2.23 -21.39 -10.39
CA ALA A 404 1.19 -20.88 -9.50
C ALA A 404 -0.05 -20.34 -10.26
N GLY A 405 -0.08 -20.39 -11.60
CA GLY A 405 -1.24 -20.01 -12.41
C GLY A 405 -1.41 -18.50 -12.62
N PHE A 406 -0.33 -17.72 -12.55
CA PHE A 406 -0.34 -16.32 -12.95
C PHE A 406 -0.45 -16.19 -14.48
N GLN A 407 -1.15 -15.14 -14.94
CA GLN A 407 -1.35 -14.89 -16.38
C GLN A 407 -0.29 -13.98 -16.97
N GLN A 408 0.36 -13.18 -16.14
CA GLN A 408 1.29 -12.13 -16.58
C GLN A 408 2.49 -12.03 -15.66
N MET A 409 3.59 -11.45 -16.21
CA MET A 409 4.68 -10.87 -15.42
C MET A 409 4.48 -9.36 -15.33
N LYS A 410 4.68 -8.79 -14.14
CA LYS A 410 4.70 -7.34 -13.89
C LYS A 410 6.12 -6.87 -13.72
N ILE A 411 6.59 -5.99 -14.60
CA ILE A 411 7.91 -5.37 -14.56
C ILE A 411 7.86 -4.10 -13.71
N TYR A 412 8.88 -3.90 -12.88
CA TYR A 412 9.04 -2.67 -12.13
C TYR A 412 10.26 -1.85 -12.62
N SER A 413 10.68 -0.83 -11.85
CA SER A 413 11.47 0.30 -12.36
C SER A 413 12.98 0.05 -12.56
N SER A 414 13.55 -0.97 -11.91
CA SER A 414 15.01 -1.21 -11.88
C SER A 414 15.48 -2.37 -12.76
N VAL A 415 14.57 -2.98 -13.54
CA VAL A 415 14.92 -4.06 -14.48
C VAL A 415 15.78 -3.51 -15.61
N THR A 416 16.91 -4.17 -15.92
CA THR A 416 17.76 -3.82 -17.07
C THR A 416 17.16 -4.30 -18.40
N SER A 417 17.57 -3.73 -19.53
CA SER A 417 17.12 -4.16 -20.88
C SER A 417 17.39 -5.65 -21.13
N ASP A 418 18.55 -6.15 -20.75
CA ASP A 418 18.89 -7.56 -20.99
C ASP A 418 18.05 -8.50 -20.13
N ASN A 419 17.77 -8.12 -18.88
CA ASN A 419 16.88 -8.88 -18.00
C ASN A 419 15.43 -8.80 -18.48
N LEU A 420 14.96 -7.64 -18.99
CA LEU A 420 13.64 -7.50 -19.57
C LEU A 420 13.45 -8.43 -20.76
N LYS A 421 14.43 -8.48 -21.69
CA LYS A 421 14.41 -9.42 -22.83
C LYS A 421 14.31 -10.87 -22.36
N ALA A 422 15.09 -11.24 -21.33
CA ALA A 422 15.04 -12.60 -20.77
C ALA A 422 13.67 -12.91 -20.18
N ILE A 423 13.11 -12.02 -19.33
CA ILE A 423 11.77 -12.18 -18.75
C ILE A 423 10.71 -12.32 -19.85
N CYS A 424 10.74 -11.44 -20.86
CA CYS A 424 9.75 -11.47 -21.94
C CYS A 424 9.86 -12.77 -22.76
N ALA A 425 11.09 -13.20 -23.10
CA ALA A 425 11.31 -14.42 -23.86
C ALA A 425 10.81 -15.65 -23.09
N ASP A 426 11.09 -15.75 -21.79
CA ASP A 426 10.68 -16.89 -20.96
C ASP A 426 9.16 -16.86 -20.68
N ALA A 427 8.59 -15.69 -20.39
CA ALA A 427 7.14 -15.55 -20.22
C ALA A 427 6.36 -15.97 -21.47
N HIS A 428 6.78 -15.52 -22.64
CA HIS A 428 6.13 -15.89 -23.91
C HIS A 428 6.24 -17.38 -24.22
N LYS A 429 7.35 -18.06 -23.87
CA LYS A 429 7.47 -19.54 -24.04
C LYS A 429 6.38 -20.30 -23.29
N VAL A 430 5.98 -19.82 -22.12
CA VAL A 430 4.97 -20.46 -21.27
C VAL A 430 3.57 -19.86 -21.45
N GLY A 431 3.39 -18.95 -22.43
CA GLY A 431 2.09 -18.35 -22.76
C GLY A 431 1.64 -17.21 -21.84
N MET A 432 2.54 -16.69 -21.00
CA MET A 432 2.29 -15.49 -20.20
C MET A 432 2.60 -14.22 -21.02
N THR A 433 1.93 -13.12 -20.72
CA THR A 433 2.26 -11.79 -21.25
C THR A 433 3.01 -10.95 -20.22
N VAL A 434 3.65 -9.88 -20.68
CA VAL A 434 4.47 -9.00 -19.84
C VAL A 434 3.87 -7.59 -19.80
N THR A 435 3.54 -7.13 -18.60
CA THR A 435 2.97 -5.81 -18.31
C THR A 435 3.89 -5.05 -17.35
N GLY A 436 3.72 -3.76 -17.18
CA GLY A 436 4.43 -3.07 -16.09
C GLY A 436 4.84 -1.64 -16.38
N HIS A 437 5.74 -1.18 -15.51
CA HIS A 437 6.44 0.09 -15.70
C HIS A 437 7.39 0.00 -16.90
N VAL A 438 7.65 1.14 -17.51
CA VAL A 438 8.86 1.28 -18.35
C VAL A 438 10.03 1.45 -17.38
N PRO A 439 11.03 0.56 -17.40
CA PRO A 439 12.19 0.67 -16.53
C PRO A 439 12.94 2.01 -16.72
N GLY A 440 13.51 2.55 -15.64
CA GLY A 440 14.00 3.93 -15.58
C GLY A 440 15.07 4.31 -16.60
N GLN A 441 15.80 3.33 -17.14
CA GLN A 441 16.85 3.53 -18.16
C GLN A 441 16.33 3.37 -19.59
N MET A 442 15.03 3.18 -19.79
CA MET A 442 14.42 2.90 -21.10
C MET A 442 13.36 3.92 -21.49
N THR A 443 13.10 4.00 -22.78
CA THR A 443 11.88 4.60 -23.32
C THR A 443 10.79 3.54 -23.47
N ALA A 444 9.53 3.96 -23.55
CA ALA A 444 8.44 3.04 -23.83
C ALA A 444 8.59 2.32 -25.19
N PHE A 445 9.24 2.93 -26.18
CA PHE A 445 9.57 2.27 -27.44
C PHE A 445 10.54 1.09 -27.22
N GLN A 446 11.61 1.35 -26.48
CA GLN A 446 12.62 0.33 -26.21
C GLN A 446 12.04 -0.83 -25.37
N ALA A 447 11.23 -0.53 -24.35
CA ALA A 447 10.60 -1.57 -23.54
C ALA A 447 9.70 -2.50 -24.37
N VAL A 448 8.95 -1.95 -25.34
CA VAL A 448 8.13 -2.75 -26.28
C VAL A 448 9.00 -3.52 -27.28
N ASP A 449 10.07 -2.93 -27.80
CA ASP A 449 11.02 -3.62 -28.69
C ASP A 449 11.76 -4.75 -27.94
N ASP A 450 11.99 -4.61 -26.61
CA ASP A 450 12.54 -5.64 -25.74
C ASP A 450 11.52 -6.74 -25.35
N GLY A 451 10.24 -6.59 -25.73
CA GLY A 451 9.24 -7.64 -25.66
C GLY A 451 8.03 -7.36 -24.76
N MET A 452 7.91 -6.18 -24.12
CA MET A 452 6.73 -5.87 -23.31
C MET A 452 5.46 -5.81 -24.16
N ASP A 453 4.39 -6.49 -23.70
CA ASP A 453 3.07 -6.50 -24.36
C ASP A 453 2.20 -5.33 -23.91
N GLN A 454 2.38 -4.88 -22.68
CA GLN A 454 1.56 -3.84 -22.06
C GLN A 454 2.39 -2.83 -21.28
N ILE A 455 1.96 -1.56 -21.30
CA ILE A 455 2.55 -0.49 -20.50
C ILE A 455 1.51 0.02 -19.51
N ASN A 456 1.84 0.00 -18.22
CA ASN A 456 1.05 0.63 -17.18
C ASN A 456 1.44 2.10 -17.04
N HIS A 457 0.46 2.92 -16.60
CA HIS A 457 0.62 4.34 -16.29
C HIS A 457 0.92 5.24 -17.49
N ILE A 458 -0.02 6.13 -17.75
CA ILE A 458 0.03 7.03 -18.92
C ILE A 458 1.26 7.95 -18.94
N GLN A 459 1.87 8.25 -17.77
CA GLN A 459 3.04 9.11 -17.70
C GLN A 459 4.24 8.57 -18.48
N PHE A 460 4.39 7.25 -18.61
CA PHE A 460 5.47 6.65 -19.41
C PHE A 460 5.28 6.89 -20.91
N ILE A 461 4.04 6.93 -21.35
CA ILE A 461 3.72 7.29 -22.76
C ILE A 461 3.89 8.79 -22.96
N ALA A 462 3.40 9.61 -22.03
CA ALA A 462 3.52 11.08 -22.11
C ALA A 462 5.00 11.53 -22.07
N ALA A 463 5.86 10.78 -21.40
CA ALA A 463 7.30 11.05 -21.37
C ALA A 463 7.95 11.02 -22.76
N LEU A 464 7.43 10.24 -23.70
CA LEU A 464 7.90 10.21 -25.09
C LEU A 464 7.67 11.55 -25.85
N PHE A 465 6.73 12.35 -25.37
CA PHE A 465 6.27 13.56 -26.08
C PHE A 465 6.91 14.84 -25.54
N ARG A 466 7.84 14.71 -24.60
CA ARG A 466 8.65 15.83 -24.12
C ARG A 466 9.55 16.38 -25.25
N PRO A 467 9.94 17.66 -25.19
CA PRO A 467 10.94 18.20 -26.11
C PRO A 467 12.22 17.34 -26.12
N LYS A 468 12.87 17.20 -27.28
CA LYS A 468 14.05 16.34 -27.44
C LYS A 468 15.25 16.73 -26.56
N ASP A 469 15.35 18.01 -26.25
CA ASP A 469 16.40 18.63 -25.42
C ASP A 469 15.99 18.76 -23.96
N PHE A 470 14.82 18.21 -23.58
CA PHE A 470 14.36 18.21 -22.20
C PHE A 470 15.09 17.15 -21.37
N ASP A 471 15.87 17.63 -20.40
CA ASP A 471 16.58 16.79 -19.43
C ASP A 471 15.78 16.77 -18.10
N PRO A 472 15.08 15.67 -17.77
CA PRO A 472 14.26 15.62 -16.57
C PRO A 472 15.07 15.67 -15.27
N ASP A 473 16.36 15.28 -15.31
CA ASP A 473 17.22 15.24 -14.11
C ASP A 473 17.72 16.65 -13.74
N LYS A 474 17.86 17.53 -14.74
CA LYS A 474 18.25 18.93 -14.54
C LYS A 474 17.06 19.88 -14.40
N ALA A 475 15.87 19.46 -14.85
CA ALA A 475 14.68 20.29 -14.83
C ALA A 475 14.13 20.46 -13.41
N THR A 476 13.67 21.66 -13.09
CA THR A 476 12.89 21.93 -11.87
C THR A 476 11.55 21.19 -11.91
N ARG A 477 10.92 21.04 -10.74
CA ARG A 477 9.57 20.44 -10.64
C ARG A 477 8.57 21.17 -11.56
N ALA A 478 8.59 22.51 -11.56
CA ALA A 478 7.69 23.32 -12.39
C ALA A 478 7.92 23.09 -13.89
N GLU A 479 9.17 22.99 -14.33
CA GLU A 479 9.52 22.69 -15.72
C GLU A 479 9.07 21.30 -16.14
N ARG A 480 9.26 20.27 -15.27
CA ARG A 480 8.75 18.92 -15.52
C ARG A 480 7.24 18.90 -15.70
N LEU A 481 6.50 19.54 -14.78
CA LEU A 481 5.04 19.63 -14.85
C LEU A 481 4.56 20.38 -16.09
N ASN A 482 5.22 21.50 -16.43
CA ASN A 482 4.88 22.28 -17.62
C ASN A 482 5.13 21.50 -18.92
N ALA A 483 6.23 20.76 -19.01
CA ALA A 483 6.52 19.90 -20.17
C ALA A 483 5.42 18.86 -20.40
N MET A 484 4.87 18.30 -19.31
CA MET A 484 3.73 17.36 -19.39
C MET A 484 2.43 18.07 -19.81
N ALA A 485 2.16 19.28 -19.28
CA ALA A 485 0.94 20.04 -19.55
C ALA A 485 0.86 20.59 -20.98
N THR A 486 2.00 20.74 -21.67
CA THR A 486 2.12 21.46 -22.97
C THR A 486 2.49 20.56 -24.15
N VAL A 487 2.29 19.25 -24.05
CA VAL A 487 2.53 18.31 -25.15
C VAL A 487 1.76 18.73 -26.41
N ASP A 488 2.49 18.86 -27.54
CA ASP A 488 1.87 19.10 -28.86
C ASP A 488 1.36 17.77 -29.45
N MET A 489 0.04 17.61 -29.42
CA MET A 489 -0.65 16.40 -29.95
C MET A 489 -0.52 16.27 -31.48
N ASN A 490 -0.15 17.31 -32.18
CA ASN A 490 0.07 17.31 -33.64
C ASN A 490 1.53 17.04 -34.02
N SER A 491 2.40 16.82 -33.05
CA SER A 491 3.82 16.54 -33.30
C SER A 491 4.05 15.23 -34.06
N GLU A 492 5.15 15.15 -34.83
CA GLU A 492 5.53 13.87 -35.48
C GLU A 492 5.82 12.77 -34.46
N THR A 493 6.33 13.11 -33.29
CA THR A 493 6.59 12.16 -32.21
C THR A 493 5.30 11.46 -31.74
N VAL A 494 4.20 12.19 -31.56
CA VAL A 494 2.90 11.61 -31.21
C VAL A 494 2.38 10.71 -32.33
N ARG A 495 2.46 11.18 -33.60
CA ARG A 495 2.05 10.35 -34.75
C ARG A 495 2.90 9.08 -34.87
N HIS A 496 4.21 9.17 -34.62
CA HIS A 496 5.11 8.02 -34.62
C HIS A 496 4.72 7.04 -33.51
N ALA A 497 4.52 7.47 -32.27
CA ALA A 497 4.13 6.63 -31.16
C ALA A 497 2.82 5.87 -31.42
N VAL A 498 1.80 6.55 -31.95
CA VAL A 498 0.54 5.91 -32.33
C VAL A 498 0.76 4.78 -33.36
N ARG A 499 1.53 5.05 -34.41
CA ARG A 499 1.86 4.01 -35.41
C ARG A 499 2.64 2.86 -34.81
N PHE A 500 3.61 3.15 -33.94
CA PHE A 500 4.45 2.17 -33.26
C PHE A 500 3.62 1.24 -32.39
N PHE A 501 2.89 1.76 -31.42
CA PHE A 501 2.09 0.94 -30.49
C PHE A 501 1.00 0.14 -31.21
N LYS A 502 0.38 0.72 -32.27
CA LYS A 502 -0.57 0.00 -33.11
C LYS A 502 0.08 -1.19 -33.84
N LYS A 503 1.27 -0.99 -34.42
CA LYS A 503 2.04 -2.04 -35.10
C LYS A 503 2.39 -3.19 -34.17
N HIS A 504 2.82 -2.85 -32.93
CA HIS A 504 3.21 -3.84 -31.93
C HIS A 504 2.03 -4.42 -31.14
N ARG A 505 0.78 -3.93 -31.37
CA ARG A 505 -0.42 -4.33 -30.61
C ARG A 505 -0.27 -4.12 -29.10
N THR A 506 0.50 -3.11 -28.72
CA THR A 506 0.75 -2.79 -27.31
C THR A 506 -0.54 -2.37 -26.62
N VAL A 507 -0.80 -2.92 -25.46
CA VAL A 507 -1.92 -2.52 -24.60
C VAL A 507 -1.45 -1.42 -23.65
N ILE A 508 -2.28 -0.39 -23.47
CA ILE A 508 -1.97 0.73 -22.55
C ILE A 508 -2.98 0.71 -21.41
N ASP A 509 -2.48 0.54 -20.21
CA ASP A 509 -3.25 0.66 -18.98
C ASP A 509 -2.93 2.01 -18.31
N PRO A 510 -3.77 3.04 -18.50
CA PRO A 510 -3.40 4.43 -18.20
C PRO A 510 -3.47 4.80 -16.72
N THR A 511 -4.17 4.05 -15.89
CA THR A 511 -4.40 4.34 -14.44
C THR A 511 -4.85 5.77 -14.15
N MET A 512 -5.83 6.27 -14.89
CA MET A 512 -6.25 7.68 -14.82
C MET A 512 -6.83 8.11 -13.47
N ALA A 513 -7.47 7.21 -12.72
CA ALA A 513 -7.99 7.51 -11.39
C ALA A 513 -6.87 7.95 -10.43
N LEU A 514 -5.72 7.25 -10.48
CA LEU A 514 -4.52 7.63 -9.72
C LEU A 514 -4.00 9.00 -10.16
N MET A 515 -3.92 9.25 -11.46
CA MET A 515 -3.45 10.54 -12.00
C MET A 515 -4.36 11.69 -11.58
N GLU A 516 -5.67 11.50 -11.59
CA GLU A 516 -6.62 12.50 -11.11
C GLU A 516 -6.44 12.79 -9.62
N GLN A 517 -6.21 11.78 -8.82
CA GLN A 517 -5.95 11.92 -7.39
C GLN A 517 -4.63 12.65 -7.11
N GLU A 518 -3.55 12.30 -7.79
CA GLU A 518 -2.23 12.92 -7.59
C GLU A 518 -2.20 14.38 -8.04
N PHE A 519 -2.85 14.69 -9.17
CA PHE A 519 -2.82 16.03 -9.77
C PHE A 519 -3.94 16.96 -9.31
N ARG A 520 -4.84 16.53 -8.41
CA ARG A 520 -5.84 17.41 -7.81
C ARG A 520 -5.18 18.46 -6.92
N PRO A 521 -5.82 19.64 -6.69
CA PRO A 521 -5.34 20.58 -5.69
C PRO A 521 -5.34 19.96 -4.29
N ALA A 522 -4.25 20.14 -3.53
CA ALA A 522 -4.23 19.82 -2.11
C ALA A 522 -5.34 20.62 -1.39
N GLY A 523 -6.04 19.95 -0.46
CA GLY A 523 -7.18 20.54 0.24
C GLY A 523 -8.51 20.48 -0.54
N LEU A 524 -8.53 20.04 -1.81
CA LEU A 524 -9.80 19.70 -2.46
C LEU A 524 -10.39 18.47 -1.75
N PRO A 525 -11.63 18.58 -1.20
CA PRO A 525 -12.25 17.43 -0.55
C PRO A 525 -12.32 16.21 -1.48
N ALA A 526 -11.84 15.07 -1.05
CA ALA A 526 -11.85 13.84 -1.86
C ALA A 526 -13.27 13.45 -2.33
N ALA A 527 -14.29 13.77 -1.56
CA ALA A 527 -15.70 13.57 -1.93
C ALA A 527 -16.14 14.32 -3.22
N LYS A 528 -15.35 15.29 -3.71
CA LYS A 528 -15.60 15.94 -5.00
C LYS A 528 -15.18 15.09 -6.19
N ILE A 529 -14.22 14.18 -5.97
CA ILE A 529 -13.72 13.24 -6.99
C ILE A 529 -14.39 11.87 -6.75
N GLU A 530 -14.42 11.42 -5.50
CA GLU A 530 -14.97 10.13 -5.09
C GLU A 530 -16.11 10.33 -4.07
N PRO A 531 -17.37 10.43 -4.53
CA PRO A 531 -18.52 10.63 -3.64
C PRO A 531 -18.74 9.51 -2.64
N GLY A 532 -18.20 8.31 -2.90
CA GLY A 532 -18.28 7.13 -2.03
C GLY A 532 -17.34 7.17 -0.84
N ILE A 533 -16.38 8.10 -0.79
CA ILE A 533 -15.31 8.12 0.23
C ILE A 533 -15.84 8.11 1.68
N SER A 534 -16.96 8.74 1.95
CA SER A 534 -17.55 8.76 3.30
C SER A 534 -18.12 7.40 3.76
N LYS A 535 -18.15 6.41 2.88
CA LYS A 535 -18.68 5.06 3.18
C LYS A 535 -17.56 4.05 3.50
N VAL A 536 -16.31 4.41 3.26
CA VAL A 536 -15.17 3.54 3.60
C VAL A 536 -14.75 3.76 5.06
N ALA A 537 -13.95 2.83 5.61
CA ALA A 537 -13.47 2.93 6.98
C ALA A 537 -12.67 4.23 7.21
N PRO A 538 -12.74 4.84 8.41
CA PRO A 538 -12.03 6.09 8.70
C PRO A 538 -10.54 6.05 8.41
N GLU A 539 -9.87 4.94 8.71
CA GLU A 539 -8.45 4.72 8.48
C GLU A 539 -8.12 4.80 6.98
N LEU A 540 -8.95 4.20 6.14
CA LEU A 540 -8.83 4.27 4.69
C LEU A 540 -9.16 5.66 4.15
N GLN A 541 -10.16 6.36 4.73
CA GLN A 541 -10.48 7.74 4.34
C GLN A 541 -9.28 8.68 4.52
N GLU A 542 -8.57 8.58 5.63
CA GLU A 542 -7.41 9.41 5.93
C GLU A 542 -6.34 9.29 4.84
N GLN A 543 -6.01 8.07 4.46
CA GLN A 543 -5.03 7.80 3.40
C GLN A 543 -5.50 8.27 2.02
N LEU A 544 -6.75 7.98 1.64
CA LEU A 544 -7.30 8.38 0.34
C LEU A 544 -7.53 9.90 0.22
N THR A 545 -7.60 10.62 1.33
CA THR A 545 -7.76 12.08 1.35
C THR A 545 -6.44 12.83 1.38
N SER A 546 -5.33 12.17 1.73
CA SER A 546 -3.99 12.73 1.71
C SER A 546 -3.52 13.05 0.27
N GLY A 547 -2.47 13.84 0.16
CA GLY A 547 -1.85 14.15 -1.13
C GLY A 547 -2.54 15.28 -1.92
N GLY A 548 -2.21 15.35 -3.21
CA GLY A 548 -2.60 16.45 -4.11
C GLY A 548 -1.48 17.46 -4.32
N MET A 549 -1.71 18.41 -5.21
CA MET A 549 -0.72 19.41 -5.61
C MET A 549 -0.79 20.67 -4.75
N PRO A 550 0.35 21.22 -4.31
CA PRO A 550 0.40 22.53 -3.66
C PRO A 550 -0.27 23.63 -4.50
N ALA A 551 -0.81 24.65 -3.82
CA ALA A 551 -1.65 25.68 -4.45
C ALA A 551 -0.96 26.45 -5.60
N ASP A 552 0.35 26.65 -5.52
CA ASP A 552 1.18 27.35 -6.51
C ASP A 552 1.28 26.59 -7.85
N VAL A 553 1.24 25.26 -7.82
CA VAL A 553 1.35 24.39 -9.01
C VAL A 553 0.05 23.66 -9.36
N ALA A 554 -0.98 23.73 -8.53
CA ALA A 554 -2.27 23.06 -8.77
C ALA A 554 -2.93 23.40 -10.12
N PRO A 555 -2.83 24.63 -10.67
CA PRO A 555 -3.36 24.92 -12.00
C PRO A 555 -2.71 24.12 -13.13
N LEU A 556 -1.48 23.63 -12.95
CA LEU A 556 -0.83 22.75 -13.90
C LEU A 556 -1.40 21.32 -13.82
N GLY A 557 -1.81 20.88 -12.63
CA GLY A 557 -2.35 19.53 -12.43
C GLY A 557 -3.55 19.25 -13.35
N GLN A 558 -4.54 20.13 -13.36
CA GLN A 558 -5.70 19.98 -14.25
C GLN A 558 -5.31 19.96 -15.73
N LYS A 559 -4.32 20.77 -16.13
CA LYS A 559 -3.83 20.77 -17.52
C LYS A 559 -3.16 19.44 -17.87
N ILE A 560 -2.42 18.85 -16.93
CA ILE A 560 -1.78 17.54 -17.12
C ILE A 560 -2.84 16.45 -17.27
N VAL A 561 -3.83 16.40 -16.39
CA VAL A 561 -4.95 15.42 -16.48
C VAL A 561 -5.65 15.54 -17.84
N ASN A 562 -6.00 16.76 -18.26
CA ASN A 562 -6.62 16.98 -19.57
C ASN A 562 -5.72 16.51 -20.73
N LYS A 563 -4.41 16.75 -20.63
CA LYS A 563 -3.45 16.30 -21.65
C LYS A 563 -3.33 14.77 -21.69
N TYR A 564 -3.34 14.10 -20.55
CA TYR A 564 -3.37 12.64 -20.50
C TYR A 564 -4.64 12.07 -21.15
N LEU A 565 -5.80 12.70 -20.90
CA LEU A 565 -7.05 12.31 -21.56
C LEU A 565 -7.01 12.53 -23.08
N GLU A 566 -6.35 13.59 -23.56
CA GLU A 566 -6.13 13.81 -25.01
C GLU A 566 -5.25 12.71 -25.61
N ILE A 567 -4.17 12.30 -24.91
CA ILE A 567 -3.27 11.22 -25.35
C ILE A 567 -4.06 9.91 -25.42
N ILE A 568 -4.78 9.54 -24.36
CA ILE A 568 -5.61 8.33 -24.32
C ILE A 568 -6.64 8.34 -25.44
N GLY A 569 -7.32 9.47 -25.64
CA GLY A 569 -8.29 9.65 -26.74
C GLY A 569 -7.68 9.42 -28.13
N ALA A 570 -6.43 9.87 -28.35
CA ALA A 570 -5.71 9.65 -29.59
C ALA A 570 -5.33 8.16 -29.79
N LEU A 571 -4.86 7.50 -28.74
CA LEU A 571 -4.54 6.06 -28.75
C LEU A 571 -5.80 5.22 -29.04
N HIS A 572 -6.89 5.52 -28.33
CA HIS A 572 -8.18 4.83 -28.52
C HIS A 572 -8.73 4.98 -29.93
N LYS A 573 -8.73 6.22 -30.48
CA LYS A 573 -9.17 6.48 -31.88
C LYS A 573 -8.33 5.72 -32.90
N ALA A 574 -7.07 5.43 -32.59
CA ALA A 574 -6.21 4.62 -33.44
C ALA A 574 -6.47 3.10 -33.31
N GLY A 575 -7.33 2.68 -32.38
CA GLY A 575 -7.62 1.28 -32.10
C GLY A 575 -6.52 0.58 -31.29
N ILE A 576 -5.81 1.32 -30.44
CA ILE A 576 -4.88 0.77 -29.45
C ILE A 576 -5.71 0.49 -28.18
N PRO A 577 -5.71 -0.79 -27.72
CA PRO A 577 -6.49 -1.21 -26.56
C PRO A 577 -5.93 -0.66 -25.25
#